data_f9be1adbe9330db0ad4a5588b0c31084
#
_entry.id   f9be1adbe9330db0ad4a5588b0c31084
#
_cell.length_a   1.000
_cell.length_b   1.000
_cell.length_c   1.000
_cell.angle_alpha   90.00
_cell.angle_beta   90.00
_cell.angle_gamma   90.00
#
_symmetry.space_group_name_H-M   'P 1'
#
loop_
_entity.id
_entity.type
_entity.pdbx_description
1 polymer ?
#
loop_
_entity_poly.entity_id
_entity_poly.type
_entity_poly.pdbx_seq_one_letter_code
_entity_poly.pdbx_strand_id
1 'polypeptide(L)'
;YVSGPLLAVLGVVIGAWVFFNVYPGKPKIGVIDIPFTVINDDSAFVISTFLEYARRDDSIKGVFIRLNSPGGGAAASEQLYFETRSLREKKPVVIIMNDIVASGGYMMSMGASYLYTKPSSFIGNVGVILSYPGPLISRTPGEQVVPTGPFKLSGGGRRYYIGLTDELKQSFASIVMTERGDVLKIPRSEVLSGRIWAGVEGVKLGVADEIGGDTDAIKKAASLAGISNYDLVDVNTEVFRNFNKQFKRIIEPLEETDSSPSLAGTAGLIAALRSSQSSTQATDDVFTPVDVGSLRRYIVPSGLGETQEEVLPEFPMKINGPNVYYLYVGPNQ
;
A
#
# COMPACT_ATOMS: atom_id res chain seq x y z
N TYR A 1 2.01 57.61 28.56
CA TYR A 1 0.67 56.99 28.37
C TYR A 1 0.53 56.11 27.10
N VAL A 2 1.62 55.83 26.40
CA VAL A 2 1.62 54.95 25.21
C VAL A 2 1.81 53.45 25.57
N SER A 3 2.23 53.15 26.79
CA SER A 3 2.57 51.78 27.22
C SER A 3 1.35 50.82 27.40
N GLY A 4 0.20 51.37 27.77
CA GLY A 4 -1.01 50.53 27.99
C GLY A 4 -1.55 49.87 26.73
N PRO A 5 -1.80 50.61 25.63
CA PRO A 5 -2.27 50.00 24.38
C PRO A 5 -1.22 49.09 23.75
N LEU A 6 0.08 49.37 23.90
CA LEU A 6 1.15 48.50 23.39
C LEU A 6 1.20 47.16 24.10
N LEU A 7 1.03 47.14 25.42
CA LEU A 7 0.95 45.94 26.23
C LEU A 7 -0.32 45.10 25.90
N ALA A 8 -1.44 45.76 25.63
CA ALA A 8 -2.67 45.07 25.23
C ALA A 8 -2.50 44.40 23.85
N VAL A 9 -1.91 45.06 22.88
CA VAL A 9 -1.62 44.48 21.57
C VAL A 9 -0.64 43.32 21.68
N LEU A 10 0.42 43.46 22.48
CA LEU A 10 1.39 42.39 22.73
C LEU A 10 0.71 41.17 23.39
N GLY A 11 -0.18 41.39 24.36
CA GLY A 11 -0.96 40.35 25.00
C GLY A 11 -1.88 39.57 24.04
N VAL A 12 -2.53 40.31 23.11
CA VAL A 12 -3.36 39.68 22.06
C VAL A 12 -2.50 38.88 21.08
N VAL A 13 -1.35 39.40 20.66
CA VAL A 13 -0.44 38.69 19.74
C VAL A 13 0.12 37.43 20.38
N ILE A 14 0.58 37.53 21.65
CA ILE A 14 1.06 36.33 22.39
C ILE A 14 -0.08 35.32 22.60
N GLY A 15 -1.26 35.81 23.02
CA GLY A 15 -2.43 34.97 23.21
C GLY A 15 -2.87 34.26 21.93
N ALA A 16 -2.89 34.97 20.81
CA ALA A 16 -3.16 34.40 19.51
C ALA A 16 -2.08 33.36 19.09
N TRP A 17 -0.80 33.70 19.29
CA TRP A 17 0.32 32.82 19.00
C TRP A 17 0.24 31.54 19.85
N VAL A 18 -0.01 31.63 21.15
CA VAL A 18 -0.23 30.50 22.06
C VAL A 18 -1.44 29.70 21.61
N PHE A 19 -2.56 30.36 21.30
CA PHE A 19 -3.77 29.67 20.84
C PHE A 19 -3.51 28.86 19.58
N PHE A 20 -2.90 29.45 18.54
CA PHE A 20 -2.63 28.74 17.28
C PHE A 20 -1.52 27.67 17.37
N ASN A 21 -0.58 27.77 18.34
CA ASN A 21 0.49 26.79 18.51
C ASN A 21 0.18 25.73 19.58
N VAL A 22 -0.66 26.01 20.57
CA VAL A 22 -0.97 25.11 21.69
C VAL A 22 -2.33 24.45 21.51
N TYR A 23 -3.26 25.05 20.75
CA TYR A 23 -4.55 24.41 20.45
C TYR A 23 -4.39 23.52 19.22
N PRO A 24 -4.25 22.21 19.43
CA PRO A 24 -4.17 21.28 18.30
C PRO A 24 -5.48 21.38 17.51
N GLY A 25 -5.38 21.48 16.20
CA GLY A 25 -6.53 21.37 15.31
C GLY A 25 -7.32 20.09 15.64
N LYS A 26 -8.57 20.00 15.16
CA LYS A 26 -9.37 18.77 15.37
C LYS A 26 -8.58 17.54 14.95
N PRO A 27 -8.61 16.48 15.77
CA PRO A 27 -8.01 15.20 15.39
C PRO A 27 -8.67 14.69 14.10
N LYS A 28 -7.93 13.95 13.30
CA LYS A 28 -8.40 13.45 12.02
C LYS A 28 -8.45 11.93 11.99
N ILE A 29 -9.38 11.41 11.19
CA ILE A 29 -9.34 10.03 10.71
C ILE A 29 -8.84 10.06 9.26
N GLY A 30 -7.73 9.39 9.00
CA GLY A 30 -7.18 9.21 7.66
C GLY A 30 -8.03 8.21 6.87
N VAL A 31 -8.43 8.58 5.66
CA VAL A 31 -9.14 7.70 4.74
C VAL A 31 -8.19 7.32 3.62
N ILE A 32 -7.96 6.03 3.44
CA ILE A 32 -7.18 5.47 2.33
C ILE A 32 -8.13 4.63 1.47
N ASP A 33 -8.23 4.98 0.20
CA ASP A 33 -9.02 4.21 -0.76
C ASP A 33 -8.09 3.40 -1.67
N ILE A 34 -8.28 2.07 -1.65
CA ILE A 34 -7.58 1.13 -2.51
C ILE A 34 -8.65 0.47 -3.38
N PRO A 35 -8.92 1.04 -4.57
CA PRO A 35 -9.88 0.48 -5.53
C PRO A 35 -9.39 -0.89 -5.99
N PHE A 36 -10.12 -1.55 -6.89
CA PHE A 36 -9.71 -2.87 -7.38
C PHE A 36 -8.24 -2.84 -7.85
N THR A 37 -7.37 -3.49 -7.07
CA THR A 37 -5.91 -3.44 -7.25
C THR A 37 -5.31 -4.83 -7.16
N VAL A 38 -4.64 -5.26 -8.22
CA VAL A 38 -3.73 -6.42 -8.17
C VAL A 38 -2.41 -5.97 -7.55
N ILE A 39 -2.02 -6.64 -6.48
CA ILE A 39 -0.81 -6.27 -5.73
C ILE A 39 0.43 -6.69 -6.53
N ASN A 40 1.26 -5.72 -6.84
CA ASN A 40 2.59 -5.87 -7.41
C ASN A 40 3.54 -4.86 -6.74
N ASP A 41 4.81 -4.84 -7.12
CA ASP A 41 5.80 -3.95 -6.51
C ASP A 41 5.41 -2.47 -6.63
N ASP A 42 4.84 -2.09 -7.77
CA ASP A 42 4.42 -0.72 -8.03
C ASP A 42 3.23 -0.31 -7.15
N SER A 43 2.17 -1.11 -7.12
CA SER A 43 1.00 -0.83 -6.27
C SER A 43 1.35 -0.90 -4.78
N ALA A 44 2.23 -1.82 -4.39
CA ALA A 44 2.71 -1.91 -3.02
C ALA A 44 3.48 -0.65 -2.61
N PHE A 45 4.33 -0.12 -3.49
CA PHE A 45 5.03 1.14 -3.23
C PHE A 45 4.06 2.32 -3.00
N VAL A 46 3.05 2.46 -3.86
CA VAL A 46 2.04 3.53 -3.73
C VAL A 46 1.26 3.39 -2.43
N ILE A 47 0.76 2.18 -2.14
CA ILE A 47 -0.01 1.92 -0.92
C ILE A 47 0.86 2.13 0.32
N SER A 48 2.12 1.67 0.33
CA SER A 48 3.06 1.91 1.42
C SER A 48 3.29 3.41 1.66
N THR A 49 3.31 4.22 0.61
CA THR A 49 3.42 5.69 0.73
C THR A 49 2.20 6.29 1.44
N PHE A 50 0.98 5.80 1.16
CA PHE A 50 -0.23 6.24 1.86
C PHE A 50 -0.20 5.83 3.35
N LEU A 51 0.19 4.59 3.64
CA LEU A 51 0.31 4.08 5.01
C LEU A 51 1.36 4.87 5.80
N GLU A 52 2.51 5.16 5.19
CA GLU A 52 3.57 5.93 5.82
C GLU A 52 3.18 7.39 6.08
N TYR A 53 2.49 8.04 5.13
CA TYR A 53 1.94 9.38 5.35
C TYR A 53 0.99 9.38 6.56
N ALA A 54 0.03 8.45 6.57
CA ALA A 54 -0.91 8.33 7.68
C ALA A 54 -0.21 8.02 9.02
N ARG A 55 0.91 7.28 8.98
CA ARG A 55 1.71 6.93 10.16
C ARG A 55 2.45 8.15 10.73
N ARG A 56 2.94 9.05 9.88
CA ARG A 56 3.76 10.23 10.27
C ARG A 56 2.94 11.45 10.66
N ASP A 57 1.78 11.66 10.06
CA ASP A 57 0.95 12.82 10.37
C ASP A 57 0.30 12.69 11.74
N ASP A 58 0.82 13.41 12.74
CA ASP A 58 0.31 13.37 14.11
C ASP A 58 -1.12 13.90 14.26
N SER A 59 -1.65 14.63 13.30
CA SER A 59 -3.06 15.06 13.30
C SER A 59 -4.01 13.90 13.02
N ILE A 60 -3.56 12.85 12.31
CA ILE A 60 -4.30 11.61 12.06
C ILE A 60 -4.17 10.71 13.29
N LYS A 61 -5.30 10.40 13.94
CA LYS A 61 -5.36 9.59 15.16
C LYS A 61 -5.81 8.15 14.94
N GLY A 62 -6.46 7.88 13.81
CA GLY A 62 -6.87 6.55 13.38
C GLY A 62 -6.99 6.52 11.86
N VAL A 63 -6.95 5.33 11.28
CA VAL A 63 -6.99 5.15 9.82
C VAL A 63 -8.10 4.19 9.44
N PHE A 64 -8.85 4.59 8.44
CA PHE A 64 -9.83 3.77 7.74
C PHE A 64 -9.33 3.46 6.33
N ILE A 65 -9.29 2.18 5.97
CA ILE A 65 -8.87 1.72 4.65
C ILE A 65 -10.04 1.02 3.97
N ARG A 66 -10.42 1.49 2.80
CA ARG A 66 -11.32 0.78 1.91
C ARG A 66 -10.48 -0.08 0.96
N LEU A 67 -10.58 -1.40 1.09
CA LEU A 67 -9.74 -2.34 0.36
C LEU A 67 -10.56 -3.18 -0.62
N ASN A 68 -10.09 -3.24 -1.86
CA ASN A 68 -10.60 -4.14 -2.90
C ASN A 68 -9.42 -4.73 -3.67
N SER A 69 -9.09 -6.01 -3.43
CA SER A 69 -7.93 -6.66 -4.05
C SER A 69 -8.07 -8.17 -4.12
N PRO A 70 -7.86 -8.78 -5.28
CA PRO A 70 -7.81 -10.24 -5.43
C PRO A 70 -6.48 -10.84 -4.93
N GLY A 71 -5.52 -10.00 -4.50
CA GLY A 71 -4.17 -10.38 -4.15
C GLY A 71 -3.15 -10.03 -5.23
N GLY A 72 -2.03 -10.77 -5.27
CA GLY A 72 -0.95 -10.51 -6.23
C GLY A 72 0.38 -11.11 -5.81
N GLY A 73 1.48 -10.39 -6.03
CA GLY A 73 2.84 -10.80 -5.69
C GLY A 73 3.01 -11.10 -4.20
N ALA A 74 3.61 -12.24 -3.87
CA ALA A 74 3.74 -12.67 -2.48
C ALA A 74 4.53 -11.68 -1.64
N ALA A 75 5.75 -11.34 -2.06
CA ALA A 75 6.62 -10.41 -1.32
C ALA A 75 6.00 -9.00 -1.19
N ALA A 76 5.35 -8.51 -2.25
CA ALA A 76 4.64 -7.23 -2.24
C ALA A 76 3.46 -7.25 -1.24
N SER A 77 2.75 -8.37 -1.15
CA SER A 77 1.64 -8.56 -0.19
C SER A 77 2.13 -8.65 1.26
N GLU A 78 3.25 -9.34 1.48
CA GLU A 78 3.91 -9.40 2.78
C GLU A 78 4.41 -8.02 3.22
N GLN A 79 4.99 -7.24 2.31
CA GLN A 79 5.37 -5.85 2.59
C GLN A 79 4.16 -5.04 3.07
N LEU A 80 3.04 -5.10 2.35
CA LEU A 80 1.82 -4.38 2.74
C LEU A 80 1.26 -4.84 4.10
N TYR A 81 1.36 -6.14 4.40
CA TYR A 81 1.02 -6.63 5.74
C TYR A 81 1.89 -6.00 6.82
N PHE A 82 3.22 -5.99 6.65
CA PHE A 82 4.13 -5.41 7.63
C PHE A 82 3.93 -3.89 7.79
N GLU A 83 3.71 -3.17 6.70
CA GLU A 83 3.46 -1.73 6.74
C GLU A 83 2.12 -1.40 7.43
N THR A 84 1.06 -2.16 7.13
CA THR A 84 -0.24 -2.00 7.79
C THR A 84 -0.13 -2.31 9.29
N ARG A 85 0.60 -3.36 9.65
CA ARG A 85 0.87 -3.71 11.05
C ARG A 85 1.69 -2.64 11.76
N SER A 86 2.73 -2.11 11.12
CA SER A 86 3.54 -1.03 11.67
C SER A 86 2.72 0.25 11.91
N LEU A 87 1.76 0.54 11.02
CA LEU A 87 0.79 1.62 11.22
C LEU A 87 -0.12 1.32 12.42
N ARG A 88 -0.65 0.09 12.53
CA ARG A 88 -1.48 -0.37 13.66
C ARG A 88 -0.80 -0.20 15.02
N GLU A 89 0.51 -0.39 15.10
CA GLU A 89 1.28 -0.22 16.34
C GLU A 89 1.29 1.24 16.84
N LYS A 90 1.05 2.20 15.94
CA LYS A 90 0.99 3.63 16.29
C LYS A 90 -0.43 4.18 16.38
N LYS A 91 -1.30 3.74 15.50
CA LYS A 91 -2.65 4.27 15.30
C LYS A 91 -3.60 3.14 14.94
N PRO A 92 -4.82 3.07 15.48
CA PRO A 92 -5.77 2.04 15.07
C PRO A 92 -6.05 2.10 13.57
N VAL A 93 -6.03 0.93 12.95
CA VAL A 93 -6.32 0.73 11.52
C VAL A 93 -7.56 -0.13 11.40
N VAL A 94 -8.59 0.39 10.74
CA VAL A 94 -9.80 -0.36 10.43
C VAL A 94 -9.89 -0.54 8.93
N ILE A 95 -10.03 -1.77 8.47
CA ILE A 95 -10.19 -2.10 7.06
C ILE A 95 -11.62 -2.56 6.80
N ILE A 96 -12.24 -2.00 5.76
CA ILE A 96 -13.44 -2.59 5.17
C ILE A 96 -13.06 -3.36 3.91
N MET A 97 -13.40 -4.63 3.91
CA MET A 97 -13.21 -5.52 2.77
C MET A 97 -14.41 -5.38 1.83
N ASN A 98 -14.16 -4.78 0.66
CA ASN A 98 -15.19 -4.51 -0.34
C ASN A 98 -15.54 -5.77 -1.15
N ASP A 99 -15.65 -5.66 -2.48
CA ASP A 99 -16.15 -6.73 -3.33
C ASP A 99 -15.33 -8.01 -3.21
N ILE A 100 -13.99 -7.86 -3.29
CA ILE A 100 -13.07 -8.97 -3.09
C ILE A 100 -11.86 -8.51 -2.27
N VAL A 101 -11.55 -9.25 -1.21
CA VAL A 101 -10.27 -9.14 -0.47
C VAL A 101 -9.77 -10.55 -0.21
N ALA A 102 -8.99 -11.04 -1.17
CA ALA A 102 -8.56 -12.42 -1.21
C ALA A 102 -7.04 -12.52 -1.30
N SER A 103 -6.50 -13.66 -0.88
CA SER A 103 -5.10 -14.00 -1.06
C SER A 103 -4.16 -12.90 -0.52
N GLY A 104 -3.30 -12.29 -1.32
CA GLY A 104 -2.42 -11.18 -0.89
C GLY A 104 -3.16 -9.97 -0.33
N GLY A 105 -4.37 -9.65 -0.84
CA GLY A 105 -5.24 -8.61 -0.27
C GLY A 105 -5.71 -8.97 1.15
N TYR A 106 -6.06 -10.24 1.37
CA TYR A 106 -6.40 -10.72 2.71
C TYR A 106 -5.18 -10.74 3.63
N MET A 107 -3.99 -11.06 3.11
CA MET A 107 -2.74 -10.95 3.88
C MET A 107 -2.48 -9.52 4.35
N MET A 108 -2.60 -8.52 3.49
CA MET A 108 -2.48 -7.11 3.87
C MET A 108 -3.46 -6.77 5.01
N SER A 109 -4.71 -7.24 4.91
CA SER A 109 -5.75 -6.93 5.90
C SER A 109 -5.45 -7.49 7.29
N MET A 110 -4.63 -8.53 7.40
CA MET A 110 -4.19 -9.08 8.70
C MET A 110 -3.38 -8.08 9.53
N GLY A 111 -2.80 -7.05 8.92
CA GLY A 111 -2.15 -5.95 9.63
C GLY A 111 -3.09 -5.00 10.36
N ALA A 112 -4.40 -5.07 10.17
CA ALA A 112 -5.37 -4.15 10.75
C ALA A 112 -5.72 -4.44 12.21
N SER A 113 -6.31 -3.46 12.88
CA SER A 113 -6.88 -3.58 14.23
C SER A 113 -8.27 -4.19 14.21
N TYR A 114 -9.03 -3.99 13.12
CA TYR A 114 -10.40 -4.44 12.98
C TYR A 114 -10.79 -4.57 11.51
N LEU A 115 -11.56 -5.62 11.19
CA LEU A 115 -11.94 -5.98 9.84
C LEU A 115 -13.46 -5.98 9.67
N TYR A 116 -13.95 -5.02 8.89
CA TYR A 116 -15.32 -5.05 8.38
C TYR A 116 -15.39 -5.75 7.04
N THR A 117 -16.54 -6.32 6.74
CA THR A 117 -16.86 -6.87 5.42
C THR A 117 -18.33 -6.61 5.08
N LYS A 118 -18.69 -6.65 3.80
CA LYS A 118 -20.09 -6.67 3.37
C LYS A 118 -20.60 -8.10 3.28
N PRO A 119 -21.90 -8.36 3.42
CA PRO A 119 -22.44 -9.72 3.34
C PRO A 119 -22.02 -10.50 2.09
N SER A 120 -21.94 -9.83 0.94
CA SER A 120 -21.62 -10.40 -0.38
C SER A 120 -20.15 -10.29 -0.78
N SER A 121 -19.26 -9.73 0.05
CA SER A 121 -17.85 -9.67 -0.24
C SER A 121 -17.25 -11.07 -0.31
N PHE A 122 -16.24 -11.25 -1.15
CA PHE A 122 -15.43 -12.46 -1.22
C PHE A 122 -14.13 -12.26 -0.45
N ILE A 123 -13.90 -13.05 0.62
CA ILE A 123 -12.75 -12.86 1.52
C ILE A 123 -12.01 -14.17 1.80
N GLY A 124 -10.73 -14.06 2.17
CA GLY A 124 -9.90 -15.20 2.54
C GLY A 124 -8.97 -15.69 1.43
N ASN A 125 -9.12 -16.94 0.97
CA ASN A 125 -8.28 -17.56 -0.07
C ASN A 125 -6.79 -17.63 0.34
N VAL A 126 -6.52 -18.25 1.47
CA VAL A 126 -5.15 -18.41 1.99
C VAL A 126 -4.42 -19.51 1.22
N GLY A 127 -3.53 -19.11 0.34
CA GLY A 127 -2.81 -20.04 -0.53
C GLY A 127 -1.74 -19.35 -1.37
N VAL A 128 -0.97 -20.17 -2.10
CA VAL A 128 0.13 -19.69 -2.94
C VAL A 128 0.04 -20.37 -4.30
N ILE A 129 0.16 -19.59 -5.34
CA ILE A 129 0.31 -20.06 -6.72
C ILE A 129 1.72 -19.75 -7.17
N LEU A 130 2.45 -20.76 -7.62
CA LEU A 130 3.76 -20.61 -8.23
C LEU A 130 3.70 -21.04 -9.68
N SER A 131 3.96 -20.11 -10.59
CA SER A 131 4.27 -20.51 -11.97
C SER A 131 5.64 -21.17 -12.00
N TYR A 132 5.67 -22.45 -12.36
CA TYR A 132 6.94 -23.15 -12.50
C TYR A 132 7.80 -22.44 -13.55
N PRO A 133 8.97 -21.95 -13.19
CA PRO A 133 9.79 -21.20 -14.13
C PRO A 133 10.22 -22.11 -15.28
N GLY A 134 10.10 -21.62 -16.51
CA GLY A 134 10.89 -22.11 -17.60
C GLY A 134 12.38 -21.90 -17.33
N PRO A 135 13.28 -22.38 -18.19
CA PRO A 135 14.70 -22.14 -18.01
C PRO A 135 14.94 -20.61 -17.90
N LEU A 136 15.63 -20.20 -16.82
CA LEU A 136 15.92 -18.78 -16.50
C LEU A 136 16.71 -18.09 -17.62
N ILE A 137 17.37 -18.87 -18.48
CA ILE A 137 18.05 -18.40 -19.66
C ILE A 137 17.39 -19.10 -20.84
N SER A 138 16.87 -18.33 -21.79
CA SER A 138 16.43 -18.80 -23.11
C SER A 138 17.52 -19.71 -23.67
N ARG A 139 17.14 -20.84 -24.32
CA ARG A 139 18.06 -21.84 -24.87
C ARG A 139 19.16 -21.19 -25.73
N THR A 140 20.18 -20.70 -25.06
CA THR A 140 21.45 -20.33 -25.68
C THR A 140 22.19 -21.65 -25.95
N PRO A 141 22.87 -21.81 -27.08
CA PRO A 141 23.72 -22.98 -27.29
C PRO A 141 24.60 -23.21 -26.07
N GLY A 142 24.63 -24.44 -25.53
CA GLY A 142 25.25 -24.75 -24.24
C GLY A 142 26.74 -24.41 -24.10
N GLU A 143 27.38 -24.03 -25.19
CA GLU A 143 28.77 -23.60 -25.24
C GLU A 143 28.98 -22.13 -24.82
N GLN A 144 27.91 -21.34 -24.71
CA GLN A 144 28.01 -19.91 -24.39
C GLN A 144 27.72 -19.57 -22.92
N VAL A 145 27.27 -20.52 -22.11
CA VAL A 145 26.91 -20.30 -20.71
C VAL A 145 27.55 -21.34 -19.83
N VAL A 146 28.42 -20.90 -18.92
CA VAL A 146 29.05 -21.75 -17.90
C VAL A 146 28.42 -21.46 -16.55
N PRO A 147 27.46 -22.28 -16.09
CA PRO A 147 26.83 -22.06 -14.78
C PRO A 147 27.74 -22.61 -13.66
N THR A 148 27.71 -21.92 -12.51
CA THR A 148 28.32 -22.41 -11.27
C THR A 148 27.25 -23.08 -10.42
N GLY A 149 27.41 -24.37 -10.15
CA GLY A 149 26.45 -25.16 -9.38
C GLY A 149 25.32 -25.77 -10.21
N PRO A 150 24.81 -26.97 -9.81
CA PRO A 150 23.93 -27.80 -10.63
C PRO A 150 22.55 -27.18 -10.86
N PHE A 151 22.08 -26.29 -9.99
CA PHE A 151 20.77 -25.68 -10.07
C PHE A 151 20.77 -24.20 -10.46
N LYS A 152 21.93 -23.63 -10.83
CA LYS A 152 22.05 -22.20 -11.14
C LYS A 152 21.11 -21.73 -12.25
N LEU A 153 20.85 -22.58 -13.24
CA LEU A 153 19.96 -22.26 -14.37
C LEU A 153 18.49 -22.62 -14.14
N SER A 154 18.21 -23.59 -13.26
CA SER A 154 16.85 -24.11 -13.04
C SER A 154 16.27 -23.74 -11.65
N GLY A 155 17.12 -23.30 -10.73
CA GLY A 155 16.75 -23.06 -9.33
C GLY A 155 16.39 -24.32 -8.55
N GLY A 156 16.19 -25.47 -9.21
CA GLY A 156 15.81 -26.73 -8.60
C GLY A 156 14.85 -27.54 -9.44
N GLY A 157 14.47 -28.72 -8.96
CA GLY A 157 13.47 -29.56 -9.60
C GLY A 157 12.03 -29.23 -9.16
N ARG A 158 11.04 -29.75 -9.89
CA ARG A 158 9.61 -29.52 -9.59
C ARG A 158 9.23 -29.81 -8.13
N ARG A 159 9.76 -30.89 -7.53
CA ARG A 159 9.49 -31.23 -6.14
C ARG A 159 9.99 -30.16 -5.15
N TYR A 160 11.15 -29.59 -5.44
CA TYR A 160 11.71 -28.50 -4.63
C TYR A 160 10.78 -27.29 -4.64
N TYR A 161 10.30 -26.87 -5.82
CA TYR A 161 9.35 -25.76 -5.93
C TYR A 161 8.00 -26.05 -5.24
N ILE A 162 7.50 -27.27 -5.28
CA ILE A 162 6.29 -27.67 -4.53
C ILE A 162 6.54 -27.49 -3.02
N GLY A 163 7.70 -27.91 -2.51
CA GLY A 163 8.10 -27.70 -1.11
C GLY A 163 8.13 -26.22 -0.73
N LEU A 164 8.80 -25.38 -1.54
CA LEU A 164 8.83 -23.92 -1.31
C LEU A 164 7.42 -23.31 -1.30
N THR A 165 6.55 -23.71 -2.22
CA THR A 165 5.18 -23.22 -2.29
C THR A 165 4.39 -23.62 -1.04
N ASP A 166 4.60 -24.84 -0.53
CA ASP A 166 3.98 -25.28 0.71
C ASP A 166 4.49 -24.49 1.93
N GLU A 167 5.80 -24.24 2.04
CA GLU A 167 6.37 -23.41 3.10
C GLU A 167 5.78 -22.01 3.11
N LEU A 168 5.66 -21.35 1.95
CA LEU A 168 5.05 -20.03 1.83
C LEU A 168 3.56 -20.06 2.21
N LYS A 169 2.82 -21.09 1.81
CA LYS A 169 1.43 -21.29 2.23
C LYS A 169 1.31 -21.44 3.75
N GLN A 170 2.21 -22.20 4.37
CA GLN A 170 2.26 -22.37 5.82
C GLN A 170 2.60 -21.05 6.54
N SER A 171 3.50 -20.24 5.98
CA SER A 171 3.82 -18.90 6.48
C SER A 171 2.59 -18.00 6.47
N PHE A 172 1.87 -17.95 5.33
CA PHE A 172 0.65 -17.16 5.22
C PHE A 172 -0.41 -17.62 6.24
N ALA A 173 -0.67 -18.92 6.34
CA ALA A 173 -1.61 -19.44 7.33
C ALA A 173 -1.18 -19.09 8.77
N SER A 174 0.12 -19.08 9.06
CA SER A 174 0.63 -18.70 10.38
C SER A 174 0.34 -17.23 10.70
N ILE A 175 0.48 -16.33 9.73
CA ILE A 175 0.07 -14.93 9.87
C ILE A 175 -1.42 -14.85 10.24
N VAL A 176 -2.29 -15.52 9.47
CA VAL A 176 -3.73 -15.52 9.74
C VAL A 176 -4.06 -16.07 11.11
N MET A 177 -3.47 -17.21 11.49
CA MET A 177 -3.68 -17.81 12.81
C MET A 177 -3.23 -16.90 13.95
N THR A 178 -2.11 -16.19 13.77
CA THR A 178 -1.57 -15.27 14.77
C THR A 178 -2.44 -14.02 14.91
N GLU A 179 -2.80 -13.41 13.80
CA GLU A 179 -3.50 -12.13 13.79
C GLU A 179 -4.99 -12.26 14.10
N ARG A 180 -5.60 -13.38 13.75
CA ARG A 180 -6.99 -13.67 14.11
C ARG A 180 -7.11 -14.31 15.50
N GLY A 181 -6.10 -15.03 15.96
CA GLY A 181 -6.06 -15.61 17.30
C GLY A 181 -7.34 -16.38 17.66
N ASP A 182 -7.86 -16.11 18.85
CA ASP A 182 -9.05 -16.79 19.42
C ASP A 182 -10.37 -16.43 18.73
N VAL A 183 -10.41 -15.37 17.89
CA VAL A 183 -11.64 -15.03 17.16
C VAL A 183 -11.87 -15.95 15.96
N LEU A 184 -10.81 -16.62 15.48
CA LEU A 184 -10.89 -17.59 14.37
C LEU A 184 -11.51 -18.91 14.87
N LYS A 185 -12.63 -19.30 14.29
CA LYS A 185 -13.42 -20.47 14.70
C LYS A 185 -13.22 -21.70 13.83
N ILE A 186 -12.28 -21.63 12.88
CA ILE A 186 -11.93 -22.72 11.99
C ILE A 186 -10.52 -23.23 12.27
N PRO A 187 -10.27 -24.53 12.09
CA PRO A 187 -8.94 -25.11 12.28
C PRO A 187 -7.97 -24.64 11.19
N ARG A 188 -6.67 -24.71 11.49
CA ARG A 188 -5.60 -24.40 10.52
C ARG A 188 -5.77 -25.13 9.18
N SER A 189 -6.23 -26.39 9.19
CA SER A 189 -6.47 -27.16 7.97
C SER A 189 -7.50 -26.52 7.05
N GLU A 190 -8.53 -25.90 7.61
CA GLU A 190 -9.55 -25.20 6.83
C GLU A 190 -8.98 -23.87 6.27
N VAL A 191 -8.19 -23.13 7.04
CA VAL A 191 -7.45 -21.96 6.55
C VAL A 191 -6.55 -22.33 5.37
N LEU A 192 -5.82 -23.45 5.48
CA LEU A 192 -4.92 -23.96 4.44
C LEU A 192 -5.63 -24.52 3.20
N SER A 193 -6.96 -24.65 3.24
CA SER A 193 -7.74 -25.18 2.12
C SER A 193 -7.75 -24.24 0.91
N GLY A 194 -7.40 -22.97 1.11
CA GLY A 194 -7.45 -21.94 0.06
C GLY A 194 -8.87 -21.52 -0.29
N ARG A 195 -9.85 -21.84 0.57
CA ARG A 195 -11.25 -21.47 0.34
C ARG A 195 -11.45 -19.97 0.39
N ILE A 196 -12.40 -19.48 -0.40
CA ILE A 196 -12.96 -18.15 -0.29
C ILE A 196 -14.32 -18.25 0.42
N TRP A 197 -14.64 -17.27 1.23
CA TRP A 197 -15.90 -17.18 1.96
C TRP A 197 -16.66 -15.91 1.57
N ALA A 198 -17.99 -16.00 1.53
CA ALA A 198 -18.82 -14.80 1.53
C ALA A 198 -18.63 -14.06 2.86
N GLY A 199 -18.71 -12.73 2.87
CA GLY A 199 -18.49 -11.94 4.08
C GLY A 199 -19.38 -12.36 5.25
N VAL A 200 -20.67 -12.69 4.97
CA VAL A 200 -21.60 -13.19 6.00
C VAL A 200 -21.13 -14.49 6.63
N GLU A 201 -20.48 -15.38 5.88
CA GLU A 201 -19.88 -16.62 6.38
C GLU A 201 -18.57 -16.32 7.11
N GLY A 202 -17.74 -15.47 6.51
CA GLY A 202 -16.45 -15.09 7.08
C GLY A 202 -16.53 -14.49 8.48
N VAL A 203 -17.54 -13.68 8.77
CA VAL A 203 -17.78 -13.17 10.13
C VAL A 203 -18.17 -14.30 11.09
N LYS A 204 -19.02 -15.25 10.67
CA LYS A 204 -19.36 -16.41 11.51
C LYS A 204 -18.15 -17.26 11.85
N LEU A 205 -17.22 -17.39 10.92
CA LEU A 205 -16.00 -18.17 11.04
C LEU A 205 -14.84 -17.43 11.72
N GLY A 206 -14.99 -16.12 11.98
CA GLY A 206 -13.94 -15.29 12.56
C GLY A 206 -12.87 -14.84 11.54
N VAL A 207 -13.13 -15.00 10.24
CA VAL A 207 -12.26 -14.52 9.15
C VAL A 207 -12.32 -12.99 9.03
N ALA A 208 -13.46 -12.39 9.38
CA ALA A 208 -13.68 -10.97 9.59
C ALA A 208 -14.34 -10.74 10.94
N ASP A 209 -14.37 -9.48 11.42
CA ASP A 209 -14.91 -9.17 12.73
C ASP A 209 -16.41 -8.88 12.66
N GLU A 210 -16.85 -8.07 11.68
CA GLU A 210 -18.23 -7.57 11.65
C GLU A 210 -18.71 -7.26 10.23
N ILE A 211 -20.02 -7.35 10.02
CA ILE A 211 -20.67 -6.84 8.82
C ILE A 211 -20.92 -5.33 9.00
N GLY A 212 -20.49 -4.51 8.06
CA GLY A 212 -20.73 -3.07 8.13
C GLY A 212 -20.41 -2.32 6.85
N GLY A 213 -20.65 -1.02 6.89
CA GLY A 213 -20.33 -0.07 5.83
C GLY A 213 -19.19 0.88 6.21
N ASP A 214 -18.87 1.78 5.30
CA ASP A 214 -17.81 2.79 5.51
C ASP A 214 -18.03 3.63 6.76
N THR A 215 -19.30 4.03 7.01
CA THR A 215 -19.68 4.81 8.18
C THR A 215 -19.36 4.07 9.49
N ASP A 216 -19.62 2.77 9.52
CA ASP A 216 -19.36 1.93 10.71
C ASP A 216 -17.85 1.78 10.93
N ALA A 217 -17.10 1.55 9.86
CA ALA A 217 -15.66 1.43 9.90
C ALA A 217 -14.97 2.73 10.34
N ILE A 218 -15.42 3.89 9.84
CA ILE A 218 -14.92 5.21 10.27
C ILE A 218 -15.21 5.45 11.76
N LYS A 219 -16.45 5.18 12.21
CA LYS A 219 -16.81 5.30 13.63
C LYS A 219 -15.98 4.36 14.51
N LYS A 220 -15.71 3.14 14.03
CA LYS A 220 -14.86 2.18 14.73
C LYS A 220 -13.43 2.68 14.85
N ALA A 221 -12.85 3.23 13.77
CA ALA A 221 -11.52 3.83 13.80
C ALA A 221 -11.45 4.99 14.81
N ALA A 222 -12.44 5.86 14.81
CA ALA A 222 -12.55 6.96 15.78
C ALA A 222 -12.68 6.45 17.23
N SER A 223 -13.52 5.45 17.46
CA SER A 223 -13.71 4.81 18.77
C SER A 223 -12.40 4.18 19.27
N LEU A 224 -11.70 3.43 18.44
CA LEU A 224 -10.42 2.82 18.79
C LEU A 224 -9.32 3.86 19.05
N ALA A 225 -9.39 5.00 18.36
CA ALA A 225 -8.51 6.15 18.58
C ALA A 225 -8.89 7.00 19.80
N GLY A 226 -10.01 6.72 20.46
CA GLY A 226 -10.50 7.48 21.62
C GLY A 226 -10.97 8.91 21.29
N ILE A 227 -11.41 9.17 20.05
CA ILE A 227 -11.85 10.48 19.57
C ILE A 227 -13.32 10.45 19.14
N SER A 228 -14.07 11.53 19.46
CA SER A 228 -15.51 11.66 19.11
C SER A 228 -15.79 12.83 18.15
N ASN A 229 -14.98 13.89 18.20
CA ASN A 229 -15.10 15.05 17.33
C ASN A 229 -13.86 15.13 16.44
N TYR A 230 -13.98 14.68 15.19
CA TYR A 230 -12.88 14.54 14.25
C TYR A 230 -13.29 15.00 12.86
N ASP A 231 -12.29 15.34 12.07
CA ASP A 231 -12.44 15.58 10.63
C ASP A 231 -11.93 14.36 9.85
N LEU A 232 -12.43 14.16 8.64
CA LEU A 232 -11.88 13.17 7.72
C LEU A 232 -10.84 13.80 6.82
N VAL A 233 -9.74 13.09 6.57
CA VAL A 233 -8.72 13.50 5.60
C VAL A 233 -8.51 12.39 4.59
N ASP A 234 -8.65 12.72 3.32
CA ASP A 234 -8.31 11.83 2.21
C ASP A 234 -6.79 11.80 2.04
N VAL A 235 -6.21 10.69 2.49
CA VAL A 235 -4.75 10.48 2.48
C VAL A 235 -4.23 10.40 1.05
N ASN A 236 -4.96 9.75 0.14
CA ASN A 236 -4.57 9.63 -1.25
C ASN A 236 -4.40 11.03 -1.87
N THR A 237 -5.40 11.89 -1.69
CA THR A 237 -5.36 13.29 -2.19
C THR A 237 -4.23 14.10 -1.56
N GLU A 238 -3.99 13.96 -0.25
CA GLU A 238 -2.91 14.70 0.43
C GLU A 238 -1.52 14.27 -0.06
N VAL A 239 -1.29 12.97 -0.22
CA VAL A 239 -0.02 12.45 -0.75
C VAL A 239 0.22 12.96 -2.18
N PHE A 240 -0.79 12.88 -3.06
CA PHE A 240 -0.64 13.42 -4.42
C PHE A 240 -0.46 14.95 -4.45
N ARG A 241 -1.14 15.68 -3.56
CA ARG A 241 -0.96 17.13 -3.43
C ARG A 241 0.47 17.49 -3.02
N ASN A 242 1.02 16.79 -2.04
CA ASN A 242 2.39 17.00 -1.58
C ASN A 242 3.41 16.66 -2.66
N PHE A 243 3.19 15.54 -3.37
CA PHE A 243 4.00 15.15 -4.51
C PHE A 243 4.00 16.26 -5.60
N ASN A 244 2.82 16.74 -6.00
CA ASN A 244 2.70 17.79 -7.02
C ASN A 244 3.38 19.10 -6.60
N LYS A 245 3.33 19.48 -5.31
CA LYS A 245 4.05 20.64 -4.79
C LYS A 245 5.57 20.48 -4.89
N GLN A 246 6.08 19.30 -4.55
CA GLN A 246 7.52 19.01 -4.66
C GLN A 246 7.97 18.98 -6.12
N PHE A 247 7.18 18.34 -6.98
CA PHE A 247 7.44 18.27 -8.41
C PHE A 247 7.51 19.65 -9.08
N LYS A 248 6.56 20.55 -8.76
CA LYS A 248 6.60 21.93 -9.24
C LYS A 248 7.85 22.67 -8.80
N ARG A 249 8.25 22.55 -7.53
CA ARG A 249 9.49 23.19 -7.01
C ARG A 249 10.76 22.74 -7.74
N ILE A 250 10.75 21.52 -8.29
CA ILE A 250 11.90 20.96 -9.02
C ILE A 250 11.88 21.40 -10.48
N ILE A 251 10.69 21.57 -11.10
CA ILE A 251 10.54 21.88 -12.52
C ILE A 251 10.52 23.38 -12.80
N GLU A 252 9.86 24.20 -11.96
CA GLU A 252 9.79 25.66 -12.17
C GLU A 252 11.17 26.32 -12.42
N PRO A 253 12.27 25.97 -11.71
CA PRO A 253 13.59 26.53 -12.01
C PRO A 253 14.19 26.08 -13.34
N LEU A 254 13.64 25.05 -13.98
CA LEU A 254 14.15 24.49 -15.23
C LEU A 254 13.42 25.07 -16.45
N GLU A 255 12.21 25.60 -16.27
CA GLU A 255 11.43 26.28 -17.32
C GLU A 255 11.86 27.71 -17.55
N GLU A 256 12.52 28.38 -16.58
CA GLU A 256 13.07 29.72 -16.74
C GLU A 256 14.37 29.78 -17.57
N THR A 257 14.95 28.63 -17.90
CA THR A 257 16.08 28.56 -18.86
C THR A 257 15.53 28.32 -20.27
N ASP A 258 15.44 29.42 -20.99
CA ASP A 258 14.97 29.56 -22.39
C ASP A 258 15.76 28.66 -23.35
N SER A 259 15.34 27.42 -23.50
CA SER A 259 15.74 26.54 -24.61
C SER A 259 14.79 25.35 -24.75
N SER A 260 14.31 25.18 -25.97
CA SER A 260 13.44 24.10 -26.44
C SER A 260 13.74 22.74 -25.79
N PRO A 261 12.73 21.92 -25.46
CA PRO A 261 12.94 20.61 -24.84
C PRO A 261 13.63 19.68 -25.83
N SER A 262 14.95 19.69 -25.83
CA SER A 262 15.78 18.69 -26.50
C SER A 262 15.94 17.49 -25.57
N LEU A 263 16.29 16.32 -26.13
CA LEU A 263 16.68 15.10 -25.40
C LEU A 263 17.71 15.39 -24.26
N ALA A 264 18.49 16.48 -24.38
CA ALA A 264 19.39 16.98 -23.35
C ALA A 264 18.66 17.50 -22.09
N GLY A 265 17.45 18.07 -22.22
CA GLY A 265 16.64 18.53 -21.08
C GLY A 265 16.18 17.38 -20.18
N THR A 266 15.83 16.25 -20.74
CA THR A 266 15.44 15.05 -19.95
C THR A 266 16.63 14.44 -19.21
N ALA A 267 17.82 14.44 -19.82
CA ALA A 267 19.06 13.98 -19.17
C ALA A 267 19.48 14.94 -18.04
N GLY A 268 19.32 16.26 -18.26
CA GLY A 268 19.54 17.29 -17.24
C GLY A 268 18.59 17.17 -16.06
N LEU A 269 17.31 16.88 -16.30
CA LEU A 269 16.31 16.64 -15.26
C LEU A 269 16.68 15.40 -14.42
N ILE A 270 17.10 14.31 -15.04
CA ILE A 270 17.55 13.09 -14.33
C ILE A 270 18.82 13.37 -13.53
N ALA A 271 19.75 14.18 -14.03
CA ALA A 271 20.95 14.58 -13.33
C ALA A 271 20.66 15.49 -12.13
N ALA A 272 19.72 16.46 -12.27
CA ALA A 272 19.28 17.34 -11.20
C ALA A 272 18.53 16.58 -10.09
N LEU A 273 17.72 15.58 -10.45
CA LEU A 273 17.07 14.69 -9.49
C LEU A 273 18.07 13.80 -8.73
N ARG A 274 19.16 13.37 -9.37
CA ARG A 274 20.25 12.64 -8.71
C ARG A 274 21.11 13.51 -7.81
N SER A 275 21.37 14.76 -8.18
CA SER A 275 22.18 15.69 -7.37
C SER A 275 21.44 16.21 -6.14
N SER A 276 20.11 16.33 -6.19
CA SER A 276 19.29 16.70 -5.03
C SER A 276 19.28 15.62 -3.93
N GLN A 277 19.57 14.36 -4.27
CA GLN A 277 19.71 13.29 -3.29
C GLN A 277 21.03 13.34 -2.51
N SER A 278 22.08 14.00 -3.04
CA SER A 278 23.41 14.03 -2.40
C SER A 278 23.66 15.25 -1.50
N SER A 279 22.77 16.24 -1.45
CA SER A 279 22.97 17.51 -0.72
C SER A 279 22.02 17.74 0.46
N THR A 280 21.21 16.77 0.85
CA THR A 280 20.29 16.94 1.99
C THR A 280 21.02 16.64 3.30
N GLN A 281 21.71 17.63 3.87
CA GLN A 281 21.91 17.70 5.31
C GLN A 281 20.53 17.76 5.98
N ALA A 282 20.36 16.94 7.02
CA ALA A 282 19.17 16.80 7.81
C ALA A 282 18.61 18.16 8.25
N THR A 283 17.54 18.60 7.64
CA THR A 283 16.56 19.47 8.23
C THR A 283 15.29 18.65 8.41
N ASP A 284 14.65 18.82 9.58
CA ASP A 284 13.48 18.10 10.06
C ASP A 284 12.22 18.22 9.17
N ASP A 285 12.36 18.03 7.88
CA ASP A 285 11.24 17.95 6.96
C ASP A 285 10.74 16.49 6.86
N VAL A 286 9.50 16.30 7.25
CA VAL A 286 8.72 15.08 7.46
C VAL A 286 8.65 14.12 6.26
N PHE A 287 9.39 14.37 5.19
CA PHE A 287 9.43 13.54 3.99
C PHE A 287 10.86 13.19 3.60
N THR A 288 11.26 11.93 3.80
CA THR A 288 12.32 11.34 2.97
C THR A 288 11.86 11.46 1.51
N PRO A 289 12.73 11.89 0.58
CA PRO A 289 12.35 12.01 -0.81
C PRO A 289 11.85 10.65 -1.30
N VAL A 290 10.57 10.59 -1.63
CA VAL A 290 10.00 9.49 -2.42
C VAL A 290 10.83 9.43 -3.70
N ASP A 291 11.32 8.26 -4.06
CA ASP A 291 12.03 8.08 -5.33
C ASP A 291 11.09 8.48 -6.48
N VAL A 292 11.28 9.72 -6.95
CA VAL A 292 10.49 10.34 -8.02
C VAL A 292 10.59 9.51 -9.32
N GLY A 293 11.66 8.72 -9.47
CA GLY A 293 11.85 7.84 -10.61
C GLY A 293 10.82 6.70 -10.64
N SER A 294 10.43 6.17 -9.49
CA SER A 294 9.40 5.13 -9.42
C SER A 294 7.99 5.66 -9.61
N LEU A 295 7.69 6.88 -9.14
CA LEU A 295 6.39 7.55 -9.37
C LEU A 295 6.20 8.02 -10.82
N ARG A 296 7.28 8.26 -11.58
CA ARG A 296 7.19 8.66 -12.98
C ARG A 296 6.36 7.70 -13.85
N ARG A 297 6.36 6.42 -13.55
CA ARG A 297 5.57 5.40 -14.28
C ARG A 297 4.06 5.61 -14.13
N TYR A 298 3.62 6.29 -13.07
CA TYR A 298 2.21 6.54 -12.77
C TYR A 298 1.72 7.93 -13.19
N ILE A 299 2.64 8.89 -13.41
CA ILE A 299 2.31 10.30 -13.61
C ILE A 299 2.42 10.72 -15.06
N VAL A 300 3.22 10.02 -15.86
CA VAL A 300 3.28 10.26 -17.31
C VAL A 300 2.19 9.39 -17.94
N PRO A 301 1.07 9.98 -18.41
CA PRO A 301 0.19 9.26 -19.32
C PRO A 301 1.04 8.83 -20.49
N SER A 302 1.13 7.57 -20.78
CA SER A 302 1.78 7.04 -21.97
C SER A 302 1.09 7.64 -23.18
N GLY A 303 1.75 8.66 -23.80
CA GLY A 303 1.38 9.15 -25.10
C GLY A 303 0.20 10.11 -25.13
N LEU A 304 0.47 11.32 -25.55
CA LEU A 304 -0.44 12.12 -26.36
C LEU A 304 -0.71 11.31 -27.65
N GLY A 305 -1.79 10.57 -27.68
CA GLY A 305 -2.23 9.83 -28.87
C GLY A 305 -3.03 8.60 -28.49
N GLU A 306 -4.31 8.68 -28.79
CA GLU A 306 -5.33 7.63 -28.74
C GLU A 306 -5.84 7.23 -27.34
N THR A 307 -7.11 7.50 -27.15
CA THR A 307 -8.00 6.89 -26.16
C THR A 307 -7.95 5.38 -26.34
N GLN A 308 -7.01 4.72 -25.65
CA GLN A 308 -7.16 3.31 -25.40
C GLN A 308 -8.18 3.17 -24.28
N GLU A 309 -9.31 2.53 -24.58
CA GLU A 309 -10.16 1.90 -23.60
C GLU A 309 -9.26 1.19 -22.59
N GLU A 310 -9.51 1.42 -21.32
CA GLU A 310 -8.86 0.71 -20.20
C GLU A 310 -9.21 -0.77 -20.37
N VAL A 311 -8.41 -1.48 -21.14
CA VAL A 311 -8.52 -2.92 -21.29
C VAL A 311 -8.09 -3.50 -19.95
N LEU A 312 -9.08 -3.89 -19.16
CA LEU A 312 -8.83 -4.73 -17.98
C LEU A 312 -7.88 -5.87 -18.40
N PRO A 313 -6.80 -6.13 -17.65
CA PRO A 313 -5.88 -7.18 -18.00
C PRO A 313 -6.65 -8.49 -18.19
N GLU A 314 -6.47 -9.14 -19.33
CA GLU A 314 -7.08 -10.44 -19.62
C GLU A 314 -6.76 -11.41 -18.48
N PHE A 315 -7.80 -11.96 -17.90
CA PHE A 315 -7.67 -13.04 -16.92
C PHE A 315 -7.70 -14.40 -17.64
N PRO A 316 -6.77 -15.32 -17.36
CA PRO A 316 -5.65 -15.24 -16.42
C PRO A 316 -4.48 -14.38 -16.94
N MET A 317 -3.90 -13.55 -16.08
CA MET A 317 -2.74 -12.73 -16.42
C MET A 317 -1.62 -13.58 -17.02
N LYS A 318 -1.05 -13.14 -18.14
CA LYS A 318 0.18 -13.74 -18.67
C LYS A 318 1.33 -13.42 -17.72
N ILE A 319 1.70 -14.41 -16.91
CA ILE A 319 2.78 -14.28 -15.93
C ILE A 319 4.10 -14.56 -16.66
N ASN A 320 4.86 -13.51 -16.94
CA ASN A 320 6.19 -13.61 -17.54
C ASN A 320 7.25 -13.62 -16.43
N GLY A 321 7.69 -14.81 -16.02
CA GLY A 321 8.80 -14.97 -15.07
C GLY A 321 8.48 -15.84 -13.86
N PRO A 322 9.49 -16.18 -13.04
CA PRO A 322 9.34 -16.99 -11.83
C PRO A 322 8.86 -16.12 -10.67
N ASN A 323 7.59 -15.76 -10.67
CA ASN A 323 6.99 -14.99 -9.59
C ASN A 323 6.08 -15.86 -8.73
N VAL A 324 6.07 -15.58 -7.45
CA VAL A 324 5.16 -16.19 -6.48
C VAL A 324 4.03 -15.23 -6.22
N TYR A 325 2.80 -15.71 -6.27
CA TYR A 325 1.60 -14.89 -6.13
C TYR A 325 0.67 -15.41 -5.04
N TYR A 326 0.15 -14.47 -4.27
CA TYR A 326 -1.08 -14.63 -3.54
C TYR A 326 -2.19 -13.99 -4.37
N LEU A 327 -2.86 -14.80 -5.19
CA LEU A 327 -3.85 -14.33 -6.14
C LEU A 327 -5.04 -15.28 -6.18
N TYR A 328 -6.23 -14.72 -6.09
CA TYR A 328 -7.48 -15.42 -6.39
C TYR A 328 -7.78 -15.32 -7.89
N VAL A 329 -7.88 -16.45 -8.56
CA VAL A 329 -8.12 -16.52 -10.02
C VAL A 329 -9.54 -16.91 -10.40
N GLY A 330 -10.44 -17.01 -9.44
CA GLY A 330 -11.81 -17.43 -9.69
C GLY A 330 -11.98 -18.93 -9.97
N PRO A 331 -13.20 -19.43 -10.08
CA PRO A 331 -13.46 -20.78 -10.55
C PRO A 331 -13.09 -20.89 -12.03
N ASN A 332 -12.44 -21.98 -12.41
CA ASN A 332 -12.20 -22.29 -13.82
C ASN A 332 -13.54 -22.32 -14.57
N GLN A 333 -13.67 -21.51 -15.61
CA GLN A 333 -14.74 -21.60 -16.58
C GLN A 333 -14.50 -22.77 -17.53
#